data_583f835c9377c4ffb3480b1b3993291f
#
_entry.id   583f835c9377c4ffb3480b1b3993291f
#
_cell.length_a   1.000
_cell.length_b   1.000
_cell.length_c   1.000
_cell.angle_alpha   90.00
_cell.angle_beta   90.00
_cell.angle_gamma   90.00
#
_symmetry.space_group_name_H-M   'P 1'
#
loop_
_entity.id
_entity.type
_entity.pdbx_description
1 polymer ?
#
loop_
_entity_poly.entity_id
_entity_poly.type
_entity_poly.pdbx_seq_one_letter_code
_entity_poly.pdbx_strand_id
1 'polypeptide(L)'
;MNIDDLGEIHCRIIEWYRREQRELPWRNADCSAWGVLLSEVMSQQTPVARVAPIWLEWMERWPTPADLATAPPGEAVRHWGRLGYPRRALRLHEAATAIARDHDNVVPSDPVVLQSLPGIGTYTAAAVAAFAYGVRTVVVDTNIRRVEARLFTGDALAAPTLTAAESRLAAAVLPDDDEDAAVWNVASMELGAVVCTAKNPTCGSCPVLDLCAWQRAGAPPYDGPARKGQKWAGTDRQVRGKLLQTLRDAHGPVSRGTLDLVWSDEAQRDRCLAGLIEDGLVEPLDGEQFALPT
;
A
#
# COMPACT_ATOMS: atom_id res chain seq x y z
N MET A 1 -5.32 14.51 -26.88
CA MET A 1 -4.92 13.09 -26.93
C MET A 1 -5.56 12.50 -28.18
N ASN A 2 -4.77 11.93 -29.08
CA ASN A 2 -5.31 11.24 -30.25
C ASN A 2 -5.65 9.79 -29.85
N ILE A 3 -6.80 9.28 -30.25
CA ILE A 3 -7.25 7.91 -29.93
C ILE A 3 -6.27 6.87 -30.50
N ASP A 4 -5.67 7.16 -31.68
CA ASP A 4 -4.69 6.27 -32.33
C ASP A 4 -3.41 6.11 -31.47
N ASP A 5 -2.99 7.14 -30.73
CA ASP A 5 -1.84 7.08 -29.84
C ASP A 5 -2.10 6.20 -28.59
N LEU A 6 -3.37 6.07 -28.14
CA LEU A 6 -3.70 5.35 -26.91
C LEU A 6 -3.45 3.84 -27.03
N GLY A 7 -3.88 3.21 -28.13
CA GLY A 7 -3.63 1.79 -28.38
C GLY A 7 -2.13 1.46 -28.46
N GLU A 8 -1.33 2.34 -29.08
CA GLU A 8 0.11 2.20 -29.14
C GLU A 8 0.77 2.35 -27.77
N ILE A 9 0.29 3.30 -26.96
CA ILE A 9 0.74 3.50 -25.57
C ILE A 9 0.47 2.25 -24.73
N HIS A 10 -0.73 1.68 -24.82
CA HIS A 10 -1.09 0.44 -24.12
C HIS A 10 -0.14 -0.69 -24.51
N CYS A 11 0.00 -0.97 -25.80
CA CYS A 11 0.85 -2.03 -26.31
C CYS A 11 2.29 -1.89 -25.79
N ARG A 12 2.92 -0.73 -25.95
CA ARG A 12 4.31 -0.50 -25.57
C ARG A 12 4.54 -0.61 -24.05
N ILE A 13 3.63 -0.10 -23.20
CA ILE A 13 3.76 -0.18 -21.75
C ILE A 13 3.53 -1.60 -21.25
N ILE A 14 2.54 -2.32 -21.79
CA ILE A 14 2.25 -3.72 -21.45
C ILE A 14 3.40 -4.64 -21.88
N GLU A 15 3.93 -4.49 -23.10
CA GLU A 15 5.07 -5.27 -23.58
C GLU A 15 6.35 -4.98 -22.76
N TRP A 16 6.59 -3.71 -22.43
CA TRP A 16 7.68 -3.33 -21.54
C TRP A 16 7.54 -4.01 -20.19
N TYR A 17 6.36 -3.96 -19.58
CA TYR A 17 6.10 -4.57 -18.28
C TYR A 17 6.33 -6.09 -18.31
N ARG A 18 5.82 -6.79 -19.30
CA ARG A 18 6.00 -8.24 -19.45
C ARG A 18 7.48 -8.64 -19.52
N ARG A 19 8.36 -7.77 -20.00
CA ARG A 19 9.79 -8.01 -20.15
C ARG A 19 10.63 -7.51 -18.97
N GLU A 20 10.29 -6.37 -18.38
CA GLU A 20 11.16 -5.63 -17.47
C GLU A 20 10.61 -5.53 -16.01
N GLN A 21 9.47 -6.16 -15.74
CA GLN A 21 8.89 -6.10 -14.39
C GLN A 21 9.83 -6.65 -13.34
N ARG A 22 9.82 -6.04 -12.14
CA ARG A 22 10.56 -6.57 -10.98
C ARG A 22 9.99 -7.92 -10.55
N GLU A 23 10.87 -8.84 -10.16
CA GLU A 23 10.48 -10.07 -9.48
C GLU A 23 10.00 -9.74 -8.07
N LEU A 24 8.71 -9.83 -7.85
CA LEU A 24 8.08 -9.62 -6.55
C LEU A 24 7.30 -10.88 -6.15
N PRO A 25 7.42 -11.38 -4.91
CA PRO A 25 6.84 -12.67 -4.53
C PRO A 25 5.32 -12.73 -4.73
N TRP A 26 4.61 -11.62 -4.60
CA TRP A 26 3.18 -11.53 -4.83
C TRP A 26 2.76 -11.39 -6.31
N ARG A 27 3.71 -11.44 -7.25
CA ARG A 27 3.48 -11.48 -8.70
C ARG A 27 3.66 -12.86 -9.30
N ASN A 28 4.05 -13.83 -8.47
CA ASN A 28 4.15 -15.21 -8.93
C ASN A 28 2.78 -15.74 -9.33
N ALA A 29 2.72 -16.58 -10.36
CA ALA A 29 1.47 -17.10 -10.90
C ALA A 29 0.66 -17.94 -9.90
N ASP A 30 1.30 -18.49 -8.87
CA ASP A 30 0.71 -19.26 -7.78
C ASP A 30 0.32 -18.42 -6.55
N CYS A 31 0.54 -17.10 -6.60
CA CYS A 31 0.16 -16.21 -5.51
C CYS A 31 -1.36 -16.16 -5.37
N SER A 32 -1.85 -16.50 -4.19
CA SER A 32 -3.28 -16.41 -3.88
C SER A 32 -3.79 -14.97 -3.82
N ALA A 33 -5.10 -14.78 -3.99
CA ALA A 33 -5.74 -13.47 -3.83
C ALA A 33 -5.53 -12.90 -2.41
N TRP A 34 -5.37 -13.76 -1.42
CA TRP A 34 -4.95 -13.36 -0.07
C TRP A 34 -3.56 -12.75 -0.07
N GLY A 35 -2.61 -13.38 -0.71
CA GLY A 35 -1.24 -12.85 -0.84
C GLY A 35 -1.22 -11.49 -1.56
N VAL A 36 -2.04 -11.32 -2.61
CA VAL A 36 -2.20 -10.02 -3.30
C VAL A 36 -2.78 -8.98 -2.35
N LEU A 37 -3.86 -9.30 -1.60
CA LEU A 37 -4.45 -8.38 -0.61
C LEU A 37 -3.44 -7.97 0.46
N LEU A 38 -2.65 -8.90 1.00
CA LEU A 38 -1.57 -8.61 1.94
C LEU A 38 -0.57 -7.62 1.35
N SER A 39 -0.11 -7.88 0.12
CA SER A 39 0.88 -7.03 -0.54
C SER A 39 0.38 -5.60 -0.75
N GLU A 40 -0.88 -5.44 -1.16
CA GLU A 40 -1.50 -4.13 -1.38
C GLU A 40 -1.65 -3.34 -0.09
N VAL A 41 -2.08 -3.97 1.01
CA VAL A 41 -2.18 -3.31 2.30
C VAL A 41 -0.80 -2.99 2.88
N MET A 42 0.17 -3.89 2.80
CA MET A 42 1.53 -3.69 3.32
C MET A 42 2.30 -2.62 2.55
N SER A 43 2.11 -2.52 1.23
CA SER A 43 2.80 -1.56 0.36
C SER A 43 2.30 -0.13 0.48
N GLN A 44 1.16 0.13 1.14
CA GLN A 44 0.69 1.49 1.38
C GLN A 44 1.76 2.33 2.09
N GLN A 45 2.32 3.33 1.40
CA GLN A 45 3.36 4.23 1.91
C GLN A 45 4.62 3.51 2.47
N THR A 46 4.88 2.27 2.04
CA THR A 46 6.00 1.46 2.51
C THR A 46 6.80 0.95 1.30
N PRO A 47 8.13 1.15 1.27
CA PRO A 47 8.96 0.64 0.18
C PRO A 47 8.92 -0.89 0.08
N VAL A 48 8.85 -1.41 -1.15
CA VAL A 48 8.78 -2.84 -1.48
C VAL A 48 9.88 -3.66 -0.79
N ALA A 49 11.12 -3.17 -0.75
CA ALA A 49 12.23 -3.86 -0.09
C ALA A 49 12.01 -4.11 1.42
N ARG A 50 11.11 -3.34 2.04
CA ARG A 50 10.73 -3.53 3.45
C ARG A 50 9.51 -4.44 3.58
N VAL A 51 8.66 -4.45 2.57
CA VAL A 51 7.44 -5.27 2.54
C VAL A 51 7.76 -6.73 2.26
N ALA A 52 8.58 -7.03 1.26
CA ALA A 52 8.80 -8.39 0.78
C ALA A 52 9.18 -9.40 1.88
N PRO A 53 10.15 -9.14 2.78
CA PRO A 53 10.48 -10.09 3.84
C PRO A 53 9.34 -10.31 4.84
N ILE A 54 8.57 -9.28 5.19
CA ILE A 54 7.42 -9.39 6.09
C ILE A 54 6.26 -10.13 5.43
N TRP A 55 6.04 -9.87 4.15
CA TRP A 55 5.02 -10.57 3.37
C TRP A 55 5.29 -12.08 3.29
N LEU A 56 6.55 -12.49 3.04
CA LEU A 56 6.95 -13.89 3.02
C LEU A 56 6.71 -14.57 4.39
N GLU A 57 7.10 -13.90 5.49
CA GLU A 57 6.85 -14.38 6.85
C GLU A 57 5.35 -14.55 7.13
N TRP A 58 4.52 -13.60 6.68
CA TRP A 58 3.07 -13.65 6.86
C TRP A 58 2.44 -14.78 6.04
N MET A 59 2.87 -14.97 4.78
CA MET A 59 2.36 -16.05 3.94
C MET A 59 2.77 -17.45 4.44
N GLU A 60 3.94 -17.58 5.07
CA GLU A 60 4.35 -18.82 5.73
C GLU A 60 3.52 -19.09 6.99
N ARG A 61 3.27 -18.06 7.79
CA ARG A 61 2.56 -18.17 9.07
C ARG A 61 1.04 -18.23 8.92
N TRP A 62 0.49 -17.47 8.02
CA TRP A 62 -0.94 -17.32 7.78
C TRP A 62 -1.24 -17.38 6.27
N PRO A 63 -1.15 -18.57 5.66
CA PRO A 63 -1.33 -18.74 4.21
C PRO A 63 -2.77 -18.44 3.74
N THR A 64 -3.74 -18.42 4.65
CA THR A 64 -5.14 -18.09 4.35
C THR A 64 -5.71 -17.06 5.33
N PRO A 65 -6.82 -16.38 4.99
CA PRO A 65 -7.52 -15.48 5.91
C PRO A 65 -7.88 -16.15 7.24
N ALA A 66 -8.37 -17.41 7.21
CA ALA A 66 -8.78 -18.15 8.40
C ALA A 66 -7.60 -18.38 9.36
N ASP A 67 -6.40 -18.63 8.86
CA ASP A 67 -5.22 -18.80 9.69
C ASP A 67 -4.92 -17.52 10.49
N LEU A 68 -4.98 -16.35 9.85
CA LEU A 68 -4.81 -15.08 10.54
C LEU A 68 -5.97 -14.80 11.51
N ALA A 69 -7.20 -15.11 11.11
CA ALA A 69 -8.40 -14.88 11.93
C ALA A 69 -8.40 -15.67 13.25
N THR A 70 -7.72 -16.82 13.28
CA THR A 70 -7.59 -17.65 14.51
C THR A 70 -6.47 -17.17 15.43
N ALA A 71 -5.55 -16.35 14.95
CA ALA A 71 -4.48 -15.78 15.77
C ALA A 71 -4.99 -14.58 16.58
N PRO A 72 -4.44 -14.32 17.78
CA PRO A 72 -4.72 -13.07 18.49
C PRO A 72 -4.35 -11.85 17.62
N PRO A 73 -5.13 -10.76 17.65
CA PRO A 73 -4.83 -9.55 16.87
C PRO A 73 -3.43 -8.98 17.17
N GLY A 74 -2.94 -9.17 18.39
CA GLY A 74 -1.59 -8.77 18.81
C GLY A 74 -0.48 -9.48 18.03
N GLU A 75 -0.70 -10.70 17.56
CA GLU A 75 0.28 -11.39 16.71
C GLU A 75 0.38 -10.73 15.33
N ALA A 76 -0.72 -10.29 14.75
CA ALA A 76 -0.68 -9.46 13.55
C ALA A 76 0.13 -8.16 13.78
N VAL A 77 -0.07 -7.49 14.92
CA VAL A 77 0.70 -6.29 15.29
C VAL A 77 2.18 -6.63 15.52
N ARG A 78 2.49 -7.77 16.16
CA ARG A 78 3.85 -8.25 16.40
C ARG A 78 4.60 -8.45 15.09
N HIS A 79 4.05 -9.26 14.19
CA HIS A 79 4.65 -9.62 12.91
C HIS A 79 4.53 -8.53 11.83
N TRP A 80 3.77 -7.43 12.09
CA TRP A 80 3.81 -6.24 11.25
C TRP A 80 5.15 -5.51 11.30
N GLY A 81 5.89 -5.71 12.37
CA GLY A 81 7.23 -5.18 12.53
C GLY A 81 7.32 -3.68 12.27
N ARG A 82 8.26 -3.30 11.41
CA ARG A 82 8.57 -1.89 11.10
C ARG A 82 7.95 -1.36 9.80
N LEU A 83 6.84 -1.95 9.33
CA LEU A 83 6.16 -1.45 8.11
C LEU A 83 5.56 -0.04 8.29
N GLY A 84 5.35 0.38 9.54
CA GLY A 84 4.70 1.65 9.87
C GLY A 84 3.17 1.56 9.82
N TYR A 85 2.50 2.58 10.37
CA TYR A 85 1.03 2.62 10.45
C TYR A 85 0.41 1.30 10.97
N PRO A 86 0.74 0.88 12.20
CA PRO A 86 0.45 -0.47 12.72
C PRO A 86 -1.05 -0.80 12.82
N ARG A 87 -1.94 0.20 12.83
CA ARG A 87 -3.40 -0.03 12.74
C ARG A 87 -3.81 -0.81 11.49
N ARG A 88 -2.97 -0.79 10.42
CA ARG A 88 -3.24 -1.60 9.25
C ARG A 88 -3.17 -3.11 9.53
N ALA A 89 -2.32 -3.52 10.48
CA ALA A 89 -2.27 -4.92 10.91
C ALA A 89 -3.59 -5.35 11.58
N LEU A 90 -4.15 -4.52 12.46
CA LEU A 90 -5.44 -4.77 13.08
C LEU A 90 -6.58 -4.81 12.04
N ARG A 91 -6.61 -3.83 11.14
CA ARG A 91 -7.59 -3.79 10.05
C ARG A 91 -7.51 -5.00 9.13
N LEU A 92 -6.30 -5.48 8.87
CA LEU A 92 -6.09 -6.67 8.06
C LEU A 92 -6.53 -7.94 8.79
N HIS A 93 -6.33 -8.02 10.11
CA HIS A 93 -6.87 -9.09 10.95
C HIS A 93 -8.40 -9.08 10.97
N GLU A 94 -9.02 -7.91 11.14
CA GLU A 94 -10.47 -7.74 11.07
C GLU A 94 -11.02 -8.16 9.69
N ALA A 95 -10.33 -7.77 8.60
CA ALA A 95 -10.69 -8.18 7.23
C ALA A 95 -10.57 -9.70 7.04
N ALA A 96 -9.49 -10.31 7.52
CA ALA A 96 -9.30 -11.76 7.48
C ALA A 96 -10.41 -12.49 8.23
N THR A 97 -10.80 -11.99 9.41
CA THR A 97 -11.90 -12.53 10.20
C THR A 97 -13.24 -12.46 9.44
N ALA A 98 -13.50 -11.32 8.79
CA ALA A 98 -14.70 -11.15 7.96
C ALA A 98 -14.70 -12.10 6.75
N ILE A 99 -13.55 -12.23 6.04
CA ILE A 99 -13.41 -13.12 4.89
C ILE A 99 -13.62 -14.58 5.32
N ALA A 100 -13.01 -15.01 6.42
CA ALA A 100 -13.15 -16.38 6.91
C ALA A 100 -14.60 -16.70 7.32
N ARG A 101 -15.28 -15.74 7.96
CA ARG A 101 -16.65 -15.93 8.47
C ARG A 101 -17.72 -15.83 7.39
N ASP A 102 -17.63 -14.83 6.50
CA ASP A 102 -18.73 -14.40 5.63
C ASP A 102 -18.49 -14.76 4.15
N HIS A 103 -17.27 -15.19 3.77
CA HIS A 103 -16.87 -15.44 2.39
C HIS A 103 -16.14 -16.79 2.20
N ASP A 104 -16.46 -17.80 2.98
CA ASP A 104 -15.92 -19.15 2.84
C ASP A 104 -14.37 -19.20 2.80
N ASN A 105 -13.71 -18.30 3.53
CA ASN A 105 -12.25 -18.16 3.54
C ASN A 105 -11.64 -17.79 2.18
N VAL A 106 -12.43 -17.25 1.25
CA VAL A 106 -11.99 -16.80 -0.08
C VAL A 106 -12.10 -15.28 -0.17
N VAL A 107 -11.01 -14.62 -0.58
CA VAL A 107 -11.03 -13.17 -0.83
C VAL A 107 -12.04 -12.89 -1.96
N PRO A 108 -13.02 -11.99 -1.77
CA PRO A 108 -13.98 -11.67 -2.81
C PRO A 108 -13.33 -11.07 -4.06
N SER A 109 -13.91 -11.32 -5.24
CA SER A 109 -13.47 -10.70 -6.50
C SER A 109 -14.23 -9.42 -6.84
N ASP A 110 -15.42 -9.20 -6.28
CA ASP A 110 -16.23 -8.01 -6.51
C ASP A 110 -15.66 -6.81 -5.75
N PRO A 111 -15.30 -5.72 -6.43
CA PRO A 111 -14.77 -4.50 -5.77
C PRO A 111 -15.71 -3.89 -4.73
N VAL A 112 -17.02 -4.02 -4.89
CA VAL A 112 -18.01 -3.50 -3.93
C VAL A 112 -17.96 -4.31 -2.64
N VAL A 113 -17.91 -5.64 -2.77
CA VAL A 113 -17.78 -6.55 -1.61
C VAL A 113 -16.42 -6.35 -0.93
N LEU A 114 -15.34 -6.27 -1.70
CA LEU A 114 -14.00 -5.98 -1.17
C LEU A 114 -13.99 -4.68 -0.35
N GLN A 115 -14.63 -3.62 -0.85
CA GLN A 115 -14.68 -2.32 -0.17
C GLN A 115 -15.49 -2.35 1.12
N SER A 116 -16.38 -3.33 1.32
CA SER A 116 -17.12 -3.50 2.57
C SER A 116 -16.28 -4.12 3.69
N LEU A 117 -15.14 -4.73 3.36
CA LEU A 117 -14.23 -5.33 4.34
C LEU A 117 -13.53 -4.27 5.20
N PRO A 118 -13.28 -4.56 6.49
CA PRO A 118 -12.60 -3.63 7.38
C PRO A 118 -11.24 -3.17 6.84
N GLY A 119 -11.02 -1.86 6.76
CA GLY A 119 -9.75 -1.28 6.32
C GLY A 119 -9.46 -1.35 4.82
N ILE A 120 -10.35 -1.89 4.02
CA ILE A 120 -10.22 -1.96 2.56
C ILE A 120 -10.91 -0.75 1.93
N GLY A 121 -10.13 0.17 1.41
CA GLY A 121 -10.62 1.35 0.70
C GLY A 121 -10.78 1.10 -0.81
N THR A 122 -11.33 2.08 -1.50
CA THR A 122 -11.60 2.04 -2.96
C THR A 122 -10.37 1.62 -3.76
N TYR A 123 -9.20 2.17 -3.46
CA TYR A 123 -7.95 1.78 -4.13
C TYR A 123 -7.63 0.30 -3.94
N THR A 124 -7.60 -0.18 -2.68
CA THR A 124 -7.22 -1.57 -2.39
C THR A 124 -8.23 -2.55 -2.99
N ALA A 125 -9.52 -2.24 -2.92
CA ALA A 125 -10.57 -3.06 -3.54
C ALA A 125 -10.37 -3.17 -5.05
N ALA A 126 -10.13 -2.05 -5.74
CA ALA A 126 -9.89 -2.04 -7.18
C ALA A 126 -8.59 -2.80 -7.55
N ALA A 127 -7.50 -2.58 -6.79
CA ALA A 127 -6.21 -3.22 -7.03
C ALA A 127 -6.29 -4.75 -6.84
N VAL A 128 -6.94 -5.23 -5.77
CA VAL A 128 -7.11 -6.67 -5.53
C VAL A 128 -7.99 -7.31 -6.61
N ALA A 129 -9.10 -6.68 -7.00
CA ALA A 129 -9.96 -7.18 -8.05
C ALA A 129 -9.21 -7.28 -9.40
N ALA A 130 -8.40 -6.27 -9.74
CA ALA A 130 -7.59 -6.28 -10.96
C ALA A 130 -6.45 -7.30 -10.89
N PHE A 131 -5.64 -7.27 -9.82
CA PHE A 131 -4.37 -8.01 -9.78
C PHE A 131 -4.53 -9.48 -9.41
N ALA A 132 -5.56 -9.84 -8.63
CA ALA A 132 -5.81 -11.22 -8.25
C ALA A 132 -6.80 -11.94 -9.16
N TYR A 133 -7.69 -11.19 -9.81
CA TYR A 133 -8.82 -11.79 -10.54
C TYR A 133 -8.96 -11.32 -12.00
N GLY A 134 -8.10 -10.38 -12.44
CA GLY A 134 -8.19 -9.83 -13.80
C GLY A 134 -9.43 -8.97 -14.05
N VAL A 135 -10.13 -8.54 -13.01
CA VAL A 135 -11.35 -7.74 -13.16
C VAL A 135 -10.97 -6.34 -13.65
N ARG A 136 -11.66 -5.87 -14.71
CA ARG A 136 -11.49 -4.52 -15.24
C ARG A 136 -11.96 -3.48 -14.23
N THR A 137 -11.02 -2.86 -13.52
CA THR A 137 -11.26 -1.80 -12.53
C THR A 137 -10.28 -0.65 -12.74
N VAL A 138 -10.67 0.55 -12.32
CA VAL A 138 -9.79 1.73 -12.37
C VAL A 138 -8.94 1.78 -11.11
N VAL A 139 -7.65 1.47 -11.24
CA VAL A 139 -6.68 1.54 -10.15
C VAL A 139 -5.94 2.87 -10.21
N VAL A 140 -5.98 3.66 -9.14
CA VAL A 140 -5.39 5.00 -9.11
C VAL A 140 -4.48 5.17 -7.89
N ASP A 141 -3.18 4.89 -8.07
CA ASP A 141 -2.16 5.15 -7.05
C ASP A 141 -1.31 6.39 -7.39
N THR A 142 -0.36 6.72 -6.55
CA THR A 142 0.53 7.86 -6.77
C THR A 142 1.49 7.68 -7.94
N ASN A 143 1.80 6.45 -8.34
CA ASN A 143 2.68 6.16 -9.48
C ASN A 143 1.89 6.28 -10.78
N ILE A 144 0.72 5.64 -10.85
CA ILE A 144 -0.20 5.71 -12.00
C ILE A 144 -0.56 7.18 -12.28
N ARG A 145 -1.02 7.92 -11.28
CA ARG A 145 -1.36 9.36 -11.41
C ARG A 145 -0.20 10.19 -11.96
N ARG A 146 1.02 9.90 -11.54
CA ARG A 146 2.21 10.61 -12.06
C ARG A 146 2.52 10.25 -13.49
N VAL A 147 2.42 8.97 -13.85
CA VAL A 147 2.59 8.51 -15.24
C VAL A 147 1.55 9.17 -16.13
N GLU A 148 0.28 9.11 -15.77
CA GLU A 148 -0.83 9.69 -16.50
C GLU A 148 -0.71 11.22 -16.65
N ALA A 149 -0.34 11.92 -15.56
CA ALA A 149 -0.12 13.35 -15.59
C ALA A 149 0.96 13.74 -16.62
N ARG A 150 2.11 13.05 -16.61
CA ARG A 150 3.18 13.33 -17.58
C ARG A 150 2.83 12.90 -19.00
N LEU A 151 2.24 11.73 -19.13
CA LEU A 151 2.00 11.12 -20.43
C LEU A 151 0.87 11.83 -21.19
N PHE A 152 -0.22 12.15 -20.51
CA PHE A 152 -1.45 12.64 -21.16
C PHE A 152 -1.73 14.13 -20.96
N THR A 153 -1.38 14.73 -19.79
CA THR A 153 -1.67 16.16 -19.54
C THR A 153 -0.43 17.05 -19.68
N GLY A 154 0.77 16.49 -19.65
CA GLY A 154 2.02 17.26 -19.73
C GLY A 154 2.46 17.86 -18.39
N ASP A 155 1.80 17.51 -17.29
CA ASP A 155 2.13 17.99 -15.95
C ASP A 155 3.30 17.20 -15.34
N ALA A 156 4.28 17.87 -14.72
CA ALA A 156 5.43 17.22 -14.11
C ALA A 156 5.07 16.27 -12.96
N LEU A 157 4.03 16.58 -12.20
CA LEU A 157 3.52 15.78 -11.08
C LEU A 157 1.98 15.85 -11.05
N ALA A 158 1.36 14.80 -10.56
CA ALA A 158 -0.07 14.79 -10.22
C ALA A 158 -0.41 15.79 -9.09
N ALA A 159 -1.66 16.15 -8.93
CA ALA A 159 -2.14 17.00 -7.84
C ALA A 159 -1.76 16.45 -6.44
N PRO A 160 -1.70 17.27 -5.39
CA PRO A 160 -1.36 16.81 -4.04
C PRO A 160 -2.30 15.72 -3.50
N THR A 161 -3.60 15.81 -3.85
CA THR A 161 -4.63 14.81 -3.54
C THR A 161 -5.30 14.35 -4.82
N LEU A 162 -5.87 13.16 -4.82
CA LEU A 162 -6.62 12.64 -5.97
C LEU A 162 -7.78 13.58 -6.32
N THR A 163 -7.88 13.96 -7.58
CA THR A 163 -8.92 14.83 -8.10
C THR A 163 -9.92 14.05 -8.97
N ALA A 164 -11.13 14.58 -9.12
CA ALA A 164 -12.12 14.00 -10.02
C ALA A 164 -11.66 14.01 -11.50
N ALA A 165 -10.80 14.96 -11.89
CA ALA A 165 -10.21 15.01 -13.23
C ALA A 165 -9.24 13.84 -13.45
N GLU A 166 -8.36 13.56 -12.48
CA GLU A 166 -7.43 12.42 -12.54
C GLU A 166 -8.19 11.09 -12.56
N SER A 167 -9.24 10.94 -11.74
CA SER A 167 -10.08 9.73 -11.75
C SER A 167 -10.77 9.52 -13.12
N ARG A 168 -11.25 10.60 -13.75
CA ARG A 168 -11.84 10.53 -15.10
C ARG A 168 -10.78 10.20 -16.16
N LEU A 169 -9.59 10.75 -16.04
CA LEU A 169 -8.48 10.43 -16.95
C LEU A 169 -8.12 8.95 -16.85
N ALA A 170 -7.89 8.43 -15.63
CA ALA A 170 -7.57 7.01 -15.43
C ALA A 170 -8.66 6.09 -16.00
N ALA A 171 -9.94 6.45 -15.83
CA ALA A 171 -11.04 5.69 -16.44
C ALA A 171 -11.05 5.78 -17.99
N ALA A 172 -10.70 6.94 -18.55
CA ALA A 172 -10.72 7.18 -20.00
C ALA A 172 -9.53 6.53 -20.73
N VAL A 173 -8.42 6.29 -20.02
CA VAL A 173 -7.22 5.64 -20.61
C VAL A 173 -7.12 4.16 -20.26
N LEU A 174 -8.07 3.61 -19.52
CA LEU A 174 -8.10 2.18 -19.20
C LEU A 174 -8.50 1.37 -20.44
N PRO A 175 -7.75 0.32 -20.84
CA PRO A 175 -8.14 -0.57 -21.94
C PRO A 175 -9.56 -1.12 -21.78
N ASP A 176 -10.22 -1.39 -22.92
CA ASP A 176 -11.58 -1.97 -22.91
C ASP A 176 -11.58 -3.46 -22.60
N ASP A 177 -10.53 -4.18 -23.01
CA ASP A 177 -10.34 -5.58 -22.68
C ASP A 177 -9.94 -5.78 -21.22
N ASP A 178 -10.56 -6.75 -20.54
CA ASP A 178 -10.39 -6.97 -19.11
C ASP A 178 -8.96 -7.38 -18.74
N GLU A 179 -8.33 -8.28 -19.54
CA GLU A 179 -6.97 -8.75 -19.29
C GLU A 179 -5.96 -7.60 -19.49
N ASP A 180 -6.08 -6.88 -20.60
CA ASP A 180 -5.23 -5.72 -20.89
C ASP A 180 -5.43 -4.61 -19.86
N ALA A 181 -6.65 -4.39 -19.36
CA ALA A 181 -6.93 -3.42 -18.29
C ALA A 181 -6.23 -3.78 -16.97
N ALA A 182 -6.29 -5.05 -16.58
CA ALA A 182 -5.62 -5.52 -15.36
C ALA A 182 -4.09 -5.37 -15.50
N VAL A 183 -3.52 -5.76 -16.64
CA VAL A 183 -2.08 -5.63 -16.92
C VAL A 183 -1.67 -4.17 -17.04
N TRP A 184 -2.47 -3.30 -17.67
CA TRP A 184 -2.24 -1.86 -17.78
C TRP A 184 -2.09 -1.20 -16.40
N ASN A 185 -2.96 -1.51 -15.47
CA ASN A 185 -2.90 -0.96 -14.11
C ASN A 185 -1.56 -1.27 -13.43
N VAL A 186 -1.14 -2.55 -13.44
CA VAL A 186 0.12 -2.93 -12.80
C VAL A 186 1.34 -2.45 -13.58
N ALA A 187 1.27 -2.42 -14.91
CA ALA A 187 2.33 -1.94 -15.79
C ALA A 187 2.58 -0.43 -15.63
N SER A 188 1.51 0.35 -15.57
CA SER A 188 1.59 1.81 -15.34
C SER A 188 2.12 2.12 -13.94
N MET A 189 1.70 1.34 -12.93
CA MET A 189 2.23 1.45 -11.56
C MET A 189 3.73 1.14 -11.55
N GLU A 190 4.17 0.07 -12.19
CA GLU A 190 5.58 -0.33 -12.29
C GLU A 190 6.41 0.71 -13.02
N LEU A 191 5.93 1.20 -14.18
CA LEU A 191 6.59 2.26 -14.94
C LEU A 191 6.82 3.50 -14.05
N GLY A 192 5.81 3.87 -13.28
CA GLY A 192 5.90 4.96 -12.31
C GLY A 192 6.90 4.70 -11.18
N ALA A 193 7.00 3.45 -10.73
CA ALA A 193 7.89 3.08 -9.63
C ALA A 193 9.37 3.05 -10.03
N VAL A 194 9.71 2.62 -11.27
CA VAL A 194 11.09 2.33 -11.65
C VAL A 194 11.66 3.23 -12.75
N VAL A 195 10.83 3.79 -13.62
CA VAL A 195 11.25 4.66 -14.74
C VAL A 195 10.75 6.09 -14.55
N CYS A 196 9.43 6.28 -14.51
CA CYS A 196 8.79 7.59 -14.41
C CYS A 196 8.72 8.07 -12.94
N THR A 197 9.84 8.04 -12.23
CA THR A 197 9.95 8.39 -10.81
C THR A 197 9.64 9.86 -10.56
N ALA A 198 9.26 10.20 -9.30
CA ALA A 198 8.91 11.58 -8.94
C ALA A 198 10.10 12.54 -9.06
N LYS A 199 11.31 12.04 -8.74
CA LYS A 199 12.58 12.78 -8.86
C LYS A 199 13.48 12.02 -9.82
N ASN A 200 14.14 12.75 -10.73
CA ASN A 200 15.11 12.20 -11.66
C ASN A 200 14.58 10.96 -12.45
N PRO A 201 13.49 11.10 -13.21
CA PRO A 201 12.98 10.00 -14.02
C PRO A 201 14.01 9.60 -15.09
N THR A 202 14.11 8.30 -15.36
CA THR A 202 15.00 7.73 -16.40
C THR A 202 14.29 7.68 -17.75
N CYS A 203 13.92 8.83 -18.28
CA CYS A 203 13.12 8.94 -19.51
C CYS A 203 13.74 8.23 -20.71
N GLY A 204 15.08 8.13 -20.79
CA GLY A 204 15.76 7.41 -21.88
C GLY A 204 15.46 5.91 -21.94
N SER A 205 14.96 5.31 -20.86
CA SER A 205 14.48 3.91 -20.84
C SER A 205 12.95 3.77 -20.88
N CYS A 206 12.23 4.89 -21.09
CA CYS A 206 10.76 4.87 -21.10
C CYS A 206 10.25 4.35 -22.46
N PRO A 207 9.36 3.33 -22.48
CA PRO A 207 8.85 2.76 -23.74
C PRO A 207 8.01 3.72 -24.57
N VAL A 208 7.52 4.81 -23.96
CA VAL A 208 6.61 5.80 -24.58
C VAL A 208 7.19 7.23 -24.52
N LEU A 209 8.52 7.37 -24.54
CA LEU A 209 9.20 8.66 -24.47
C LEU A 209 8.73 9.65 -25.53
N ASP A 210 8.63 9.21 -26.78
CA ASP A 210 8.22 9.96 -27.95
C ASP A 210 6.73 10.36 -27.96
N LEU A 211 5.90 9.63 -27.20
CA LEU A 211 4.48 9.91 -27.04
C LEU A 211 4.16 10.75 -25.79
N CYS A 212 5.15 10.97 -24.90
CA CYS A 212 4.94 11.65 -23.64
C CYS A 212 4.69 13.15 -23.80
N ALA A 213 3.52 13.63 -23.41
CA ALA A 213 3.15 15.05 -23.50
C ALA A 213 4.10 15.95 -22.70
N TRP A 214 4.53 15.54 -21.50
CA TRP A 214 5.48 16.27 -20.69
C TRP A 214 6.85 16.42 -21.37
N GLN A 215 7.36 15.37 -21.99
CA GLN A 215 8.62 15.42 -22.75
C GLN A 215 8.49 16.27 -24.01
N ARG A 216 7.39 16.16 -24.74
CA ARG A 216 7.11 17.01 -25.93
C ARG A 216 7.03 18.50 -25.57
N ALA A 217 6.59 18.82 -24.32
CA ALA A 217 6.59 20.20 -23.80
C ALA A 217 7.94 20.68 -23.29
N GLY A 218 9.02 19.92 -23.45
CA GLY A 218 10.35 20.26 -22.96
C GLY A 218 10.59 19.93 -21.48
N ALA A 219 9.80 19.01 -20.92
CA ALA A 219 9.89 18.54 -19.54
C ALA A 219 9.87 19.69 -18.49
N PRO A 220 8.85 20.57 -18.51
CA PRO A 220 8.80 21.69 -17.60
C PRO A 220 8.87 21.23 -16.14
N PRO A 221 9.57 21.98 -15.26
CA PRO A 221 9.65 21.64 -13.85
C PRO A 221 8.27 21.77 -13.17
N TYR A 222 8.12 21.08 -12.04
CA TYR A 222 6.93 21.24 -11.20
C TYR A 222 6.94 22.63 -10.56
N ASP A 223 5.89 23.41 -10.79
CA ASP A 223 5.68 24.79 -10.31
C ASP A 223 4.73 24.89 -9.11
N GLY A 224 4.19 23.77 -8.65
CA GLY A 224 3.26 23.71 -7.54
C GLY A 224 3.94 23.76 -6.15
N PRO A 225 3.15 23.66 -5.06
CA PRO A 225 3.65 23.75 -3.69
C PRO A 225 4.73 22.73 -3.38
N ALA A 226 5.81 23.16 -2.70
CA ALA A 226 6.89 22.27 -2.27
C ALA A 226 6.36 21.16 -1.36
N ARG A 227 6.63 19.91 -1.72
CA ARG A 227 6.28 18.74 -0.91
C ARG A 227 7.25 18.61 0.25
N LYS A 228 6.81 18.91 1.48
CA LYS A 228 7.63 18.82 2.69
C LYS A 228 7.72 17.37 3.17
N GLY A 229 8.94 16.89 3.40
CA GLY A 229 9.17 15.63 4.10
C GLY A 229 8.75 15.74 5.57
N GLN A 230 8.22 14.66 6.13
CA GLN A 230 7.88 14.62 7.55
C GLN A 230 9.13 14.38 8.39
N LYS A 231 9.32 15.20 9.44
CA LYS A 231 10.36 14.95 10.44
C LYS A 231 10.08 13.63 11.15
N TRP A 232 11.14 12.95 11.58
CA TRP A 232 11.04 11.70 12.35
C TRP A 232 11.51 11.89 13.79
N ALA A 233 12.70 12.46 13.98
CA ALA A 233 13.32 12.61 15.29
C ALA A 233 12.48 13.52 16.20
N GLY A 234 12.23 13.07 17.44
CA GLY A 234 11.47 13.80 18.45
C GLY A 234 9.97 13.83 18.25
N THR A 235 9.42 13.12 17.24
CA THR A 235 7.98 13.13 16.97
C THR A 235 7.23 12.05 17.75
N ASP A 236 5.94 12.26 17.98
CA ASP A 236 5.04 11.27 18.59
C ASP A 236 5.06 9.94 17.81
N ARG A 237 5.26 9.97 16.48
CA ARG A 237 5.42 8.77 15.66
C ARG A 237 6.65 7.94 16.09
N GLN A 238 7.76 8.60 16.42
CA GLN A 238 8.96 7.92 16.92
C GLN A 238 8.70 7.28 18.29
N VAL A 239 8.09 8.03 19.22
CA VAL A 239 7.78 7.56 20.58
C VAL A 239 6.82 6.36 20.52
N ARG A 240 5.71 6.48 19.81
CA ARG A 240 4.76 5.40 19.60
C ARG A 240 5.43 4.15 19.00
N GLY A 241 6.32 4.35 18.02
CA GLY A 241 7.08 3.26 17.40
C GLY A 241 7.97 2.53 18.38
N LYS A 242 8.64 3.25 19.30
CA LYS A 242 9.49 2.66 20.35
C LYS A 242 8.67 1.91 21.39
N LEU A 243 7.59 2.51 21.91
CA LEU A 243 6.69 1.87 22.89
C LEU A 243 6.13 0.55 22.32
N LEU A 244 5.64 0.59 21.09
CA LEU A 244 5.09 -0.59 20.45
C LEU A 244 6.16 -1.65 20.17
N GLN A 245 7.40 -1.23 19.86
CA GLN A 245 8.50 -2.17 19.66
C GLN A 245 8.85 -2.91 20.96
N THR A 246 8.85 -2.23 22.11
CA THR A 246 9.07 -2.87 23.41
C THR A 246 8.04 -3.96 23.69
N LEU A 247 6.77 -3.71 23.35
CA LEU A 247 5.70 -4.72 23.50
C LEU A 247 5.83 -5.88 22.50
N ARG A 248 6.30 -5.62 21.29
CA ARG A 248 6.55 -6.65 20.28
C ARG A 248 7.68 -7.59 20.66
N ASP A 249 8.73 -7.04 21.30
CA ASP A 249 9.91 -7.80 21.70
C ASP A 249 9.68 -8.61 22.98
N ALA A 250 8.61 -8.28 23.74
CA ALA A 250 8.24 -8.99 24.95
C ALA A 250 7.43 -10.26 24.65
N HIS A 251 7.69 -11.35 25.42
CA HIS A 251 6.93 -12.59 25.36
C HIS A 251 5.68 -12.61 26.29
N GLY A 252 5.38 -11.48 26.93
CA GLY A 252 4.26 -11.32 27.86
C GLY A 252 4.01 -9.85 28.19
N PRO A 253 3.17 -9.58 29.20
CA PRO A 253 2.89 -8.22 29.64
C PRO A 253 4.14 -7.45 30.06
N VAL A 254 4.17 -6.17 29.75
CA VAL A 254 5.27 -5.24 30.05
C VAL A 254 4.82 -4.27 31.12
N SER A 255 5.61 -4.07 32.18
CA SER A 255 5.28 -3.13 33.26
C SER A 255 5.37 -1.67 32.79
N ARG A 256 4.62 -0.80 33.45
CA ARG A 256 4.71 0.65 33.27
C ARG A 256 6.16 1.14 33.42
N GLY A 257 6.88 0.70 34.44
CA GLY A 257 8.29 1.07 34.65
C GLY A 257 9.21 0.74 33.49
N THR A 258 8.97 -0.39 32.79
CA THR A 258 9.72 -0.71 31.58
C THR A 258 9.41 0.25 30.44
N LEU A 259 8.14 0.61 30.24
CA LEU A 259 7.73 1.58 29.21
C LEU A 259 8.25 2.99 29.53
N ASP A 260 8.41 3.34 30.80
CA ASP A 260 8.93 4.63 31.22
C ASP A 260 10.39 4.86 30.81
N LEU A 261 11.16 3.79 30.65
CA LEU A 261 12.55 3.87 30.18
C LEU A 261 12.67 4.10 28.65
N VAL A 262 11.59 3.96 27.90
CA VAL A 262 11.61 4.03 26.42
C VAL A 262 11.83 5.46 25.91
N TRP A 263 11.35 6.47 26.67
CA TRP A 263 11.41 7.86 26.26
C TRP A 263 11.48 8.79 27.49
N SER A 264 12.37 9.77 27.44
CA SER A 264 12.67 10.65 28.59
C SER A 264 11.61 11.73 28.86
N ASP A 265 10.91 12.20 27.83
CA ASP A 265 9.81 13.16 27.99
C ASP A 265 8.55 12.40 28.43
N GLU A 266 8.22 12.51 29.71
CA GLU A 266 7.09 11.83 30.34
C GLU A 266 5.75 12.22 29.71
N ALA A 267 5.51 13.52 29.53
CA ALA A 267 4.24 14.00 28.98
C ALA A 267 4.02 13.52 27.53
N GLN A 268 5.08 13.48 26.71
CA GLN A 268 5.02 12.96 25.36
C GLN A 268 4.80 11.45 25.35
N ARG A 269 5.52 10.72 26.22
CA ARG A 269 5.40 9.27 26.36
C ARG A 269 4.00 8.85 26.76
N ASP A 270 3.43 9.50 27.78
CA ASP A 270 2.11 9.18 28.30
C ASP A 270 1.00 9.46 27.28
N ARG A 271 1.07 10.60 26.62
CA ARG A 271 0.16 10.91 25.51
C ARG A 271 0.27 9.88 24.39
N CYS A 272 1.48 9.45 24.05
CA CYS A 272 1.70 8.45 23.01
C CYS A 272 1.18 7.06 23.41
N LEU A 273 1.37 6.66 24.68
CA LEU A 273 0.84 5.41 25.20
C LEU A 273 -0.70 5.43 25.23
N ALA A 274 -1.30 6.50 25.73
CA ALA A 274 -2.75 6.68 25.70
C ALA A 274 -3.32 6.57 24.26
N GLY A 275 -2.66 7.22 23.30
CA GLY A 275 -3.07 7.09 21.89
C GLY A 275 -2.86 5.69 21.30
N LEU A 276 -1.90 4.89 21.78
CA LEU A 276 -1.77 3.49 21.38
C LEU A 276 -2.90 2.62 21.92
N ILE A 277 -3.34 2.90 23.17
CA ILE A 277 -4.48 2.22 23.80
C ILE A 277 -5.78 2.57 23.05
N GLU A 278 -6.02 3.86 22.80
CA GLU A 278 -7.18 4.34 22.05
C GLU A 278 -7.25 3.71 20.62
N ASP A 279 -6.09 3.54 19.97
CA ASP A 279 -5.99 2.90 18.68
C ASP A 279 -6.15 1.35 18.71
N GLY A 280 -6.33 0.75 19.91
CA GLY A 280 -6.43 -0.70 20.08
C GLY A 280 -5.13 -1.48 19.85
N LEU A 281 -3.99 -0.78 19.83
CA LEU A 281 -2.66 -1.37 19.58
C LEU A 281 -1.98 -1.87 20.85
N VAL A 282 -2.46 -1.41 22.00
CA VAL A 282 -1.98 -1.75 23.33
C VAL A 282 -3.18 -1.96 24.25
N GLU A 283 -3.18 -3.06 24.97
CA GLU A 283 -4.17 -3.40 25.97
C GLU A 283 -3.61 -3.13 27.38
N PRO A 284 -4.24 -2.27 28.20
CA PRO A 284 -3.88 -2.12 29.60
C PRO A 284 -4.42 -3.31 30.41
N LEU A 285 -3.60 -3.83 31.31
CA LEU A 285 -3.92 -4.94 32.20
C LEU A 285 -3.80 -4.49 33.67
N ASP A 286 -4.32 -5.30 34.59
CA ASP A 286 -4.20 -5.06 36.03
C ASP A 286 -2.73 -4.93 36.47
N GLY A 287 -2.47 -4.14 37.53
CA GLY A 287 -1.13 -3.96 38.07
C GLY A 287 -0.19 -3.11 37.20
N GLU A 288 -0.73 -2.15 36.47
CA GLU A 288 0.04 -1.29 35.54
C GLU A 288 0.88 -2.08 34.53
N GLN A 289 0.29 -3.13 34.01
CA GLN A 289 0.86 -3.94 32.93
C GLN A 289 0.21 -3.56 31.57
N PHE A 290 0.94 -3.79 30.51
CA PHE A 290 0.49 -3.52 29.14
C PHE A 290 0.88 -4.68 28.21
N ALA A 291 0.01 -5.03 27.27
CA ALA A 291 0.26 -6.08 26.29
C ALA A 291 -0.16 -5.65 24.89
N LEU A 292 0.21 -6.42 23.89
CA LEU A 292 -0.44 -6.39 22.58
C LEU A 292 -1.86 -6.97 22.71
N PRO A 293 -2.83 -6.56 21.86
CA PRO A 293 -4.22 -7.00 21.99
C PRO A 293 -4.38 -8.53 21.84
N THR A 294 -5.31 -9.10 22.63
CA THR A 294 -5.62 -10.54 22.68
C THR A 294 -6.87 -10.92 21.91
#